data_d2f1289783ee856bb7ba6ee49f6ed6ae
#
_entry.id   d2f1289783ee856bb7ba6ee49f6ed6ae
#
_cell.length_a   1.000
_cell.length_b   1.000
_cell.length_c   1.000
_cell.angle_alpha   90.00
_cell.angle_beta   90.00
_cell.angle_gamma   90.00
#
_symmetry.space_group_name_H-M   'P 1'
#
loop_
_entity.id
_entity.type
_entity.pdbx_description
1 polymer ?
#
loop_
_entity_poly.entity_id
_entity_poly.type
_entity_poly.pdbx_seq_one_letter_code
_entity_poly.pdbx_strand_id
1 'polypeptide(L)'
;LEEAKTLFSLANSKGLTVTPYQNRRFDSCFLTTKKVIESGKLGELVEIESHFDNYRPVAETNPGGPQNGEFYGLGVHTLDQIISLFGRPDHVSYDLRSLRNKANPDDTFEAQLFYGDLKAIVKTSHLVQIDYPKFIVHGHKGSFVKYGIDQQETSLKANIMPGEPGFGADDSVGELVYVNEAGETVREAVPLETGDYGRVYDALYDTL
;
A
#
# COMPACT_ATOMS: atom_id res chain seq x y z
N LEU A 1 21.00 -3.45 4.31
CA LEU A 1 21.00 -4.83 3.78
C LEU A 1 21.88 -5.75 4.63
N GLU A 2 23.10 -5.33 5.03
CA GLU A 2 24.01 -6.19 5.83
C GLU A 2 23.45 -6.49 7.23
N GLU A 3 22.82 -5.52 7.88
CA GLU A 3 22.15 -5.73 9.17
C GLU A 3 21.02 -6.76 9.06
N ALA A 4 20.20 -6.69 8.00
CA ALA A 4 19.17 -7.69 7.75
C ALA A 4 19.77 -9.09 7.56
N LYS A 5 20.81 -9.23 6.76
CA LYS A 5 21.53 -10.51 6.59
C LYS A 5 22.06 -11.05 7.92
N THR A 6 22.62 -10.18 8.76
CA THR A 6 23.11 -10.54 10.09
C THR A 6 21.99 -11.05 10.98
N LEU A 7 20.83 -10.37 11.01
CA LEU A 7 19.66 -10.79 11.79
C LEU A 7 19.13 -12.16 11.32
N PHE A 8 18.97 -12.35 10.02
CA PHE A 8 18.54 -13.64 9.46
C PHE A 8 19.53 -14.76 9.76
N SER A 9 20.84 -14.50 9.63
CA SER A 9 21.87 -15.49 9.96
C SER A 9 21.86 -15.86 11.45
N LEU A 10 21.68 -14.86 12.33
CA LEU A 10 21.59 -15.09 13.77
C LEU A 10 20.35 -15.93 14.12
N ALA A 11 19.20 -15.59 13.57
CA ALA A 11 17.96 -16.34 13.78
C ALA A 11 18.13 -17.80 13.35
N ASN A 12 18.64 -18.03 12.14
CA ASN A 12 18.90 -19.37 11.62
C ASN A 12 19.85 -20.17 12.54
N SER A 13 20.92 -19.55 13.05
CA SER A 13 21.87 -20.20 13.97
C SER A 13 21.25 -20.61 15.29
N LYS A 14 20.14 -19.99 15.68
CA LYS A 14 19.40 -20.25 16.92
C LYS A 14 18.11 -21.05 16.72
N GLY A 15 17.81 -21.48 15.50
CA GLY A 15 16.55 -22.15 15.16
C GLY A 15 15.31 -21.27 15.37
N LEU A 16 15.47 -19.94 15.18
CA LEU A 16 14.39 -18.97 15.32
C LEU A 16 13.96 -18.44 13.95
N THR A 17 12.70 -18.06 13.85
CA THR A 17 12.13 -17.41 12.67
C THR A 17 12.17 -15.89 12.82
N VAL A 18 12.62 -15.21 11.78
CA VAL A 18 12.56 -13.74 11.64
C VAL A 18 11.75 -13.42 10.38
N THR A 19 10.76 -12.56 10.52
CA THR A 19 9.95 -12.06 9.40
C THR A 19 9.73 -10.56 9.52
N PRO A 20 9.69 -9.81 8.40
CA PRO A 20 9.24 -8.42 8.42
C PRO A 20 7.74 -8.36 8.74
N TYR A 21 7.34 -7.33 9.50
CA TYR A 21 5.94 -7.13 9.85
C TYR A 21 5.22 -6.31 8.77
N GLN A 22 4.82 -6.97 7.68
CA GLN A 22 4.12 -6.33 6.56
C GLN A 22 2.60 -6.31 6.78
N ASN A 23 2.18 -5.63 7.85
CA ASN A 23 0.79 -5.54 8.29
C ASN A 23 -0.14 -4.88 7.26
N ARG A 24 0.35 -3.95 6.43
CA ARG A 24 -0.48 -3.24 5.46
C ARG A 24 -0.93 -4.09 4.27
N ARG A 25 -0.49 -5.35 4.17
CA ARG A 25 -1.15 -6.36 3.31
C ARG A 25 -2.58 -6.67 3.75
N PHE A 26 -2.93 -6.29 4.99
CA PHE A 26 -4.25 -6.47 5.59
C PHE A 26 -4.98 -5.15 5.82
N ASP A 27 -4.56 -4.07 5.13
CA ASP A 27 -5.32 -2.83 5.03
C ASP A 27 -6.64 -3.08 4.29
N SER A 28 -7.76 -2.58 4.81
CA SER A 28 -9.10 -2.70 4.21
C SER A 28 -9.13 -2.23 2.76
N CYS A 29 -8.51 -1.08 2.48
CA CYS A 29 -8.43 -0.52 1.13
C CYS A 29 -7.62 -1.41 0.17
N PHE A 30 -6.54 -2.05 0.64
CA PHE A 30 -5.74 -2.96 -0.17
C PHE A 30 -6.47 -4.29 -0.44
N LEU A 31 -7.09 -4.88 0.59
CA LEU A 31 -7.88 -6.12 0.44
C LEU A 31 -9.04 -5.91 -0.54
N THR A 32 -9.72 -4.77 -0.46
CA THR A 32 -10.80 -4.40 -1.39
C THR A 32 -10.28 -4.27 -2.82
N THR A 33 -9.16 -3.56 -3.01
CA THR A 33 -8.51 -3.40 -4.31
C THR A 33 -8.12 -4.76 -4.90
N LYS A 34 -7.50 -5.62 -4.09
CA LYS A 34 -7.15 -6.99 -4.47
C LYS A 34 -8.37 -7.79 -4.92
N LYS A 35 -9.46 -7.76 -4.15
CA LYS A 35 -10.72 -8.44 -4.49
C LYS A 35 -11.33 -7.94 -5.81
N VAL A 36 -11.27 -6.64 -6.07
CA VAL A 36 -11.74 -6.07 -7.35
C VAL A 36 -10.88 -6.56 -8.51
N ILE A 37 -9.56 -6.58 -8.36
CA ILE A 37 -8.64 -7.13 -9.38
C ILE A 37 -8.95 -8.61 -9.65
N GLU A 38 -9.07 -9.42 -8.59
CA GLU A 38 -9.36 -10.85 -8.66
C GLU A 38 -10.75 -11.17 -9.25
N SER A 39 -11.69 -10.23 -9.19
CA SER A 39 -13.02 -10.39 -9.81
C SER A 39 -12.99 -10.49 -11.34
N GLY A 40 -11.90 -10.05 -11.97
CA GLY A 40 -11.76 -10.01 -13.44
C GLY A 40 -12.60 -8.94 -14.13
N LYS A 41 -13.43 -8.16 -13.41
CA LYS A 41 -14.30 -7.12 -13.98
C LYS A 41 -13.53 -6.02 -14.72
N LEU A 42 -12.27 -5.77 -14.32
CA LEU A 42 -11.42 -4.78 -14.97
C LEU A 42 -10.80 -5.27 -16.30
N GLY A 43 -10.85 -6.59 -16.58
CA GLY A 43 -10.11 -7.20 -17.67
C GLY A 43 -8.60 -7.21 -17.43
N GLU A 44 -7.80 -7.24 -18.50
CA GLU A 44 -6.34 -7.10 -18.39
C GLU A 44 -6.01 -5.71 -17.83
N LEU A 45 -5.17 -5.69 -16.80
CA LEU A 45 -4.76 -4.44 -16.16
C LEU A 45 -3.72 -3.71 -16.99
N VAL A 46 -3.82 -2.40 -17.05
CA VAL A 46 -2.87 -1.53 -17.75
C VAL A 46 -2.13 -0.59 -16.80
N GLU A 47 -2.80 -0.17 -15.72
CA GLU A 47 -2.18 0.70 -14.73
C GLU A 47 -2.79 0.50 -13.34
N ILE A 48 -1.94 0.54 -12.33
CA ILE A 48 -2.34 0.65 -10.92
C ILE A 48 -1.52 1.74 -10.25
N GLU A 49 -2.17 2.65 -9.53
CA GLU A 49 -1.51 3.62 -8.68
C GLU A 49 -1.83 3.35 -7.21
N SER A 50 -0.83 3.50 -6.35
CA SER A 50 -0.96 3.47 -4.89
C SER A 50 -0.33 4.70 -4.30
N HIS A 51 -1.14 5.52 -3.63
CA HIS A 51 -0.74 6.77 -3.02
C HIS A 51 -0.72 6.67 -1.50
N PHE A 52 0.28 7.31 -0.88
CA PHE A 52 0.33 7.49 0.56
C PHE A 52 0.77 8.92 0.87
N ASP A 53 -0.07 9.87 0.48
CA ASP A 53 0.21 11.29 0.55
C ASP A 53 -0.31 11.92 1.85
N ASN A 54 0.26 13.05 2.23
CA ASN A 54 -0.25 13.88 3.32
C ASN A 54 0.20 15.34 3.13
N TYR A 55 -0.32 16.24 3.98
CA TYR A 55 0.11 17.64 3.97
C TYR A 55 0.81 18.00 5.28
N ARG A 56 2.14 18.02 5.23
CA ARG A 56 3.04 18.37 6.34
C ARG A 56 4.14 19.30 5.80
N PRO A 57 3.84 20.58 5.52
CA PRO A 57 4.77 21.48 4.82
C PRO A 57 6.00 21.85 5.65
N VAL A 58 5.93 21.71 6.97
CA VAL A 58 7.07 21.99 7.85
C VAL A 58 7.96 20.75 7.95
N ALA A 59 9.22 20.91 7.57
CA ALA A 59 10.21 19.84 7.68
C ALA A 59 10.66 19.61 9.14
N GLU A 60 11.01 18.39 9.46
CA GLU A 60 11.55 18.01 10.75
C GLU A 60 12.91 18.72 11.01
N THR A 61 13.15 19.14 12.25
CA THR A 61 14.42 19.76 12.66
C THR A 61 15.53 18.75 12.91
N ASN A 62 15.18 17.49 13.19
CA ASN A 62 16.12 16.39 13.40
C ASN A 62 15.67 15.15 12.60
N PRO A 63 15.85 15.15 11.27
CA PRO A 63 15.27 14.16 10.38
C PRO A 63 15.98 12.80 10.39
N GLY A 64 17.12 12.67 11.05
CA GLY A 64 17.94 11.45 11.01
C GLY A 64 18.73 11.26 9.71
N GLY A 65 19.12 10.01 9.42
CA GLY A 65 19.88 9.64 8.23
C GLY A 65 18.97 9.30 7.02
N PRO A 66 19.56 8.93 5.86
CA PRO A 66 18.82 8.61 4.63
C PRO A 66 17.74 7.54 4.80
N GLN A 67 17.93 6.59 5.71
CA GLN A 67 16.97 5.54 6.05
C GLN A 67 15.69 6.05 6.75
N ASN A 68 15.66 7.32 7.14
CA ASN A 68 14.50 7.98 7.74
C ASN A 68 13.64 8.71 6.69
N GLY A 69 13.99 8.60 5.40
CA GLY A 69 13.17 9.14 4.31
C GLY A 69 11.88 8.35 4.10
N GLU A 70 10.92 8.98 3.44
CA GLU A 70 9.60 8.40 3.21
C GLU A 70 9.61 7.21 2.26
N PHE A 71 10.63 7.08 1.40
CA PHE A 71 10.81 5.89 0.58
C PHE A 71 11.01 4.64 1.45
N TYR A 72 11.76 4.75 2.55
CA TYR A 72 11.90 3.67 3.52
C TYR A 72 10.73 3.59 4.51
N GLY A 73 10.12 4.73 4.86
CA GLY A 73 9.01 4.80 5.82
C GLY A 73 7.69 4.30 5.23
N LEU A 74 7.20 4.97 4.20
CA LEU A 74 5.90 4.65 3.56
C LEU A 74 6.06 3.81 2.29
N GLY A 75 7.17 3.99 1.56
CA GLY A 75 7.44 3.27 0.32
C GLY A 75 7.53 1.77 0.52
N VAL A 76 8.10 1.30 1.64
CA VAL A 76 8.16 -0.13 1.96
C VAL A 76 6.77 -0.78 1.97
N HIS A 77 5.74 -0.07 2.42
CA HIS A 77 4.38 -0.59 2.46
C HIS A 77 3.72 -0.60 1.09
N THR A 78 3.81 0.51 0.35
CA THR A 78 3.19 0.62 -0.97
C THR A 78 3.85 -0.30 -1.99
N LEU A 79 5.18 -0.42 -1.97
CA LEU A 79 5.94 -1.35 -2.79
C LEU A 79 5.60 -2.81 -2.44
N ASP A 80 5.54 -3.14 -1.15
CA ASP A 80 5.20 -4.49 -0.69
C ASP A 80 3.80 -4.91 -1.16
N GLN A 81 2.81 -4.01 -1.09
CA GLN A 81 1.46 -4.25 -1.59
C GLN A 81 1.47 -4.57 -3.09
N ILE A 82 2.15 -3.78 -3.92
CA ILE A 82 2.24 -4.01 -5.37
C ILE A 82 2.98 -5.32 -5.68
N ILE A 83 4.12 -5.55 -5.04
CA ILE A 83 4.91 -6.77 -5.24
C ILE A 83 4.13 -8.01 -4.78
N SER A 84 3.29 -7.90 -3.74
CA SER A 84 2.44 -9.01 -3.29
C SER A 84 1.34 -9.38 -4.29
N LEU A 85 0.89 -8.44 -5.14
CA LEU A 85 -0.09 -8.68 -6.19
C LEU A 85 0.54 -9.28 -7.45
N PHE A 86 1.68 -8.74 -7.88
CA PHE A 86 2.21 -8.98 -9.22
C PHE A 86 3.60 -9.64 -9.24
N GLY A 87 4.20 -9.85 -8.06
CA GLY A 87 5.53 -10.43 -7.96
C GLY A 87 6.65 -9.43 -8.30
N ARG A 88 7.77 -9.96 -8.79
CA ARG A 88 8.94 -9.16 -9.13
C ARG A 88 8.72 -8.44 -10.47
N PRO A 89 8.91 -7.10 -10.54
CA PRO A 89 8.81 -6.36 -11.79
C PRO A 89 9.96 -6.66 -12.75
N ASP A 90 9.74 -6.47 -14.05
CA ASP A 90 10.75 -6.58 -15.09
C ASP A 90 11.82 -5.49 -14.96
N HIS A 91 11.36 -4.25 -14.68
CA HIS A 91 12.24 -3.12 -14.39
C HIS A 91 11.53 -2.10 -13.50
N VAL A 92 12.32 -1.20 -12.91
CA VAL A 92 11.85 -0.13 -12.03
C VAL A 92 12.51 1.18 -12.42
N SER A 93 11.74 2.26 -12.42
CA SER A 93 12.26 3.63 -12.44
C SER A 93 11.76 4.38 -11.21
N TYR A 94 12.52 5.35 -10.69
CA TYR A 94 12.14 6.08 -9.49
C TYR A 94 12.69 7.50 -9.47
N ASP A 95 12.00 8.35 -8.72
CA ASP A 95 12.38 9.73 -8.41
C ASP A 95 12.21 9.96 -6.91
N LEU A 96 13.30 10.32 -6.22
CA LEU A 96 13.33 10.59 -4.77
C LEU A 96 13.76 12.05 -4.57
N ARG A 97 12.99 12.79 -3.76
CA ARG A 97 13.23 14.23 -3.55
C ARG A 97 13.07 14.63 -2.09
N SER A 98 13.91 15.57 -1.67
CA SER A 98 13.76 16.33 -0.43
C SER A 98 13.24 17.71 -0.81
N LEU A 99 11.93 17.93 -0.76
CA LEU A 99 11.31 19.17 -1.22
C LEU A 99 11.14 20.21 -0.12
N ARG A 100 10.83 19.79 1.11
CA ARG A 100 10.64 20.67 2.26
C ARG A 100 11.95 21.23 2.80
N ASN A 101 12.99 20.41 2.83
CA ASN A 101 14.36 20.82 3.20
C ASN A 101 15.37 19.94 2.46
N LYS A 102 16.19 20.55 1.63
CA LYS A 102 17.20 19.86 0.79
C LYS A 102 18.28 19.11 1.59
N ALA A 103 18.46 19.44 2.87
CA ALA A 103 19.43 18.79 3.76
C ALA A 103 18.85 17.54 4.46
N ASN A 104 17.52 17.35 4.37
CA ASN A 104 16.83 16.21 5.00
C ASN A 104 16.76 15.02 4.03
N PRO A 105 16.46 13.80 4.52
CA PRO A 105 16.06 12.67 3.70
C PRO A 105 14.86 13.01 2.81
N ASP A 106 14.54 12.11 1.87
CA ASP A 106 13.42 12.26 0.96
C ASP A 106 12.09 12.39 1.73
N ASP A 107 11.24 13.31 1.29
CA ASP A 107 9.88 13.54 1.75
C ASP A 107 8.85 13.41 0.62
N THR A 108 9.34 13.08 -0.55
CA THR A 108 8.56 12.88 -1.76
C THR A 108 9.25 11.83 -2.61
N PHE A 109 8.49 10.82 -3.04
CA PHE A 109 8.99 9.83 -4.00
C PHE A 109 7.89 9.39 -4.96
N GLU A 110 8.33 8.94 -6.13
CA GLU A 110 7.56 8.16 -7.07
C GLU A 110 8.42 6.98 -7.55
N ALA A 111 7.86 5.77 -7.54
CA ALA A 111 8.49 4.63 -8.16
C ALA A 111 7.50 3.97 -9.12
N GLN A 112 7.98 3.63 -10.31
CA GLN A 112 7.23 2.97 -11.37
C GLN A 112 7.79 1.56 -11.55
N LEU A 113 6.92 0.56 -11.42
CA LEU A 113 7.24 -0.85 -11.57
C LEU A 113 6.54 -1.37 -12.83
N PHE A 114 7.27 -2.05 -13.69
CA PHE A 114 6.77 -2.51 -14.99
C PHE A 114 6.70 -4.04 -15.02
N TYR A 115 5.56 -4.56 -15.49
CA TYR A 115 5.21 -5.98 -15.58
C TYR A 115 4.61 -6.26 -16.98
N GLY A 116 5.47 -6.30 -18.02
CA GLY A 116 4.98 -6.32 -19.39
C GLY A 116 4.17 -5.07 -19.73
N ASP A 117 2.89 -5.23 -20.03
CA ASP A 117 1.98 -4.12 -20.39
C ASP A 117 1.40 -3.40 -19.16
N LEU A 118 1.47 -3.99 -17.96
CA LEU A 118 1.04 -3.35 -16.72
C LEU A 118 2.13 -2.44 -16.16
N LYS A 119 1.76 -1.20 -15.85
CA LYS A 119 2.57 -0.26 -15.08
C LYS A 119 1.95 -0.04 -13.70
N ALA A 120 2.72 -0.26 -12.65
CA ALA A 120 2.34 0.12 -11.29
C ALA A 120 3.12 1.36 -10.85
N ILE A 121 2.42 2.32 -10.23
CA ILE A 121 3.01 3.55 -9.70
C ILE A 121 2.76 3.57 -8.20
N VAL A 122 3.81 3.76 -7.41
CA VAL A 122 3.71 4.02 -5.98
C VAL A 122 4.26 5.40 -5.68
N LYS A 123 3.52 6.17 -4.88
CA LYS A 123 3.79 7.59 -4.72
C LYS A 123 3.52 8.07 -3.30
N THR A 124 4.37 8.97 -2.82
CA THR A 124 4.20 9.68 -1.55
C THR A 124 4.72 11.09 -1.70
N SER A 125 3.99 12.05 -1.14
CA SER A 125 4.48 13.42 -0.95
C SER A 125 3.90 14.02 0.33
N HIS A 126 4.73 14.77 1.06
CA HIS A 126 4.30 15.58 2.22
C HIS A 126 3.73 16.95 1.84
N LEU A 127 3.54 17.23 0.57
CA LEU A 127 3.02 18.51 0.07
C LEU A 127 1.70 18.37 -0.70
N VAL A 128 0.94 17.32 -0.40
CA VAL A 128 -0.38 17.06 -1.00
C VAL A 128 -1.46 17.50 -0.03
N GLN A 129 -2.14 18.61 -0.35
CA GLN A 129 -3.21 19.18 0.47
C GLN A 129 -4.61 18.74 0.01
N ILE A 130 -4.75 18.37 -1.26
CA ILE A 130 -5.97 17.77 -1.81
C ILE A 130 -5.66 16.28 -2.04
N ASP A 131 -6.39 15.40 -1.35
CA ASP A 131 -6.10 13.97 -1.36
C ASP A 131 -6.24 13.37 -2.75
N TYR A 132 -5.22 12.59 -3.14
CA TYR A 132 -5.33 11.63 -4.23
C TYR A 132 -6.16 10.41 -3.77
N PRO A 133 -6.75 9.66 -4.69
CA PRO A 133 -7.22 8.31 -4.38
C PRO A 133 -6.08 7.48 -3.78
N LYS A 134 -6.38 6.66 -2.77
CA LYS A 134 -5.40 5.70 -2.23
C LYS A 134 -5.00 4.66 -3.27
N PHE A 135 -5.98 4.18 -4.04
CA PHE A 135 -5.79 3.29 -5.17
C PHE A 135 -6.56 3.76 -6.39
N ILE A 136 -5.91 3.70 -7.55
CA ILE A 136 -6.50 3.85 -8.88
C ILE A 136 -6.09 2.61 -9.65
N VAL A 137 -7.04 1.90 -10.27
CA VAL A 137 -6.75 0.72 -11.09
C VAL A 137 -7.48 0.85 -12.41
N HIS A 138 -6.75 0.75 -13.51
CA HIS A 138 -7.28 0.77 -14.86
C HIS A 138 -7.00 -0.55 -15.57
N GLY A 139 -7.99 -1.05 -16.28
CA GLY A 139 -7.88 -2.21 -17.15
C GLY A 139 -8.70 -2.03 -18.42
N HIS A 140 -8.61 -2.98 -19.31
CA HIS A 140 -9.25 -2.91 -20.63
C HIS A 140 -10.80 -2.87 -20.57
N LYS A 141 -11.40 -3.33 -19.47
CA LYS A 141 -12.86 -3.39 -19.30
C LYS A 141 -13.41 -2.45 -18.25
N GLY A 142 -12.56 -1.81 -17.45
CA GLY A 142 -13.05 -0.95 -16.39
C GLY A 142 -11.98 -0.26 -15.59
N SER A 143 -12.44 0.52 -14.61
CA SER A 143 -11.60 1.27 -13.67
C SER A 143 -12.14 1.15 -12.26
N PHE A 144 -11.25 1.16 -11.29
CA PHE A 144 -11.58 1.19 -9.88
C PHE A 144 -10.83 2.33 -9.19
N VAL A 145 -11.52 3.05 -8.31
CA VAL A 145 -10.94 4.14 -7.53
C VAL A 145 -11.36 3.99 -6.06
N LYS A 146 -10.40 4.12 -5.15
CA LYS A 146 -10.62 4.11 -3.70
C LYS A 146 -9.95 5.30 -3.04
N TYR A 147 -10.72 6.13 -2.36
CA TYR A 147 -10.23 7.22 -1.51
C TYR A 147 -10.08 6.78 -0.05
N GLY A 148 -9.26 7.51 0.70
CA GLY A 148 -9.00 7.26 2.12
C GLY A 148 -8.10 6.05 2.37
N ILE A 149 -7.43 6.09 3.51
CA ILE A 149 -6.53 5.02 4.00
C ILE A 149 -7.26 4.14 5.01
N ASP A 150 -6.70 2.98 5.28
CA ASP A 150 -7.16 2.08 6.34
C ASP A 150 -7.18 2.75 7.72
N GLN A 151 -8.19 2.44 8.54
CA GLN A 151 -8.44 3.09 9.83
C GLN A 151 -7.91 2.30 11.03
N GLN A 152 -7.26 1.16 10.85
CA GLN A 152 -6.77 0.33 11.95
C GLN A 152 -5.73 1.07 12.80
N GLU A 153 -4.78 1.79 12.17
CA GLU A 153 -3.79 2.58 12.89
C GLU A 153 -4.44 3.74 13.69
N THR A 154 -5.48 4.36 13.15
CA THR A 154 -6.28 5.37 13.85
C THR A 154 -6.96 4.78 15.07
N SER A 155 -7.55 3.59 14.93
CA SER A 155 -8.19 2.85 16.03
C SER A 155 -7.18 2.50 17.12
N LEU A 156 -6.00 1.97 16.76
CA LEU A 156 -4.93 1.67 17.72
C LEU A 156 -4.45 2.91 18.48
N LYS A 157 -4.30 4.05 17.81
CA LYS A 157 -3.97 5.33 18.46
C LYS A 157 -5.06 5.83 19.41
N ALA A 158 -6.30 5.46 19.16
CA ALA A 158 -7.44 5.72 20.04
C ALA A 158 -7.61 4.65 21.14
N ASN A 159 -6.70 3.69 21.27
CA ASN A 159 -6.74 2.54 22.16
C ASN A 159 -7.95 1.61 21.93
N ILE A 160 -8.47 1.55 20.72
CA ILE A 160 -9.42 0.53 20.27
C ILE A 160 -8.59 -0.61 19.70
N MET A 161 -8.73 -1.80 20.29
CA MET A 161 -7.88 -2.94 19.97
C MET A 161 -8.54 -3.87 18.93
N PRO A 162 -7.75 -4.67 18.18
CA PRO A 162 -8.28 -5.71 17.31
C PRO A 162 -9.30 -6.61 18.02
N GLY A 163 -10.45 -6.85 17.38
CA GLY A 163 -11.56 -7.61 17.95
C GLY A 163 -12.56 -6.78 18.75
N GLU A 164 -12.27 -5.52 19.08
CA GLU A 164 -13.23 -4.63 19.73
C GLU A 164 -14.20 -4.02 18.72
N PRO A 165 -15.44 -3.70 19.12
CA PRO A 165 -16.40 -3.02 18.26
C PRO A 165 -15.85 -1.68 17.71
N GLY A 166 -15.91 -1.49 16.39
CA GLY A 166 -15.44 -0.27 15.74
C GLY A 166 -13.94 -0.28 15.38
N PHE A 167 -13.18 -1.33 15.71
CA PHE A 167 -11.80 -1.44 15.26
C PHE A 167 -11.72 -1.45 13.71
N GLY A 168 -10.92 -0.56 13.15
CA GLY A 168 -10.73 -0.45 11.70
C GLY A 168 -11.98 -0.06 10.90
N ALA A 169 -13.06 0.35 11.57
CA ALA A 169 -14.32 0.71 10.91
C ALA A 169 -14.11 1.87 9.94
N ASP A 170 -14.57 1.69 8.70
CA ASP A 170 -14.53 2.67 7.63
C ASP A 170 -15.77 2.46 6.74
N ASP A 171 -16.70 3.41 6.78
CA ASP A 171 -17.93 3.38 5.98
C ASP A 171 -17.73 3.87 4.55
N SER A 172 -16.51 4.23 4.16
CA SER A 172 -16.22 4.63 2.79
C SER A 172 -16.35 3.46 1.82
N VAL A 173 -16.56 3.76 0.55
CA VAL A 173 -16.69 2.76 -0.52
C VAL A 173 -15.66 3.03 -1.62
N GLY A 174 -15.29 2.00 -2.36
CA GLY A 174 -14.63 2.14 -3.64
C GLY A 174 -15.65 2.35 -4.76
N GLU A 175 -15.24 2.99 -5.84
CA GLU A 175 -16.04 3.13 -7.05
C GLU A 175 -15.48 2.25 -8.15
N LEU A 176 -16.31 1.33 -8.67
CA LEU A 176 -15.99 0.44 -9.77
C LEU A 176 -16.88 0.75 -10.96
N VAL A 177 -16.26 1.01 -12.11
CA VAL A 177 -16.96 1.19 -13.39
C VAL A 177 -16.39 0.20 -14.39
N TYR A 178 -17.23 -0.61 -15.01
CA TYR A 178 -16.79 -1.63 -15.98
C TYR A 178 -17.83 -1.92 -17.03
N VAL A 179 -17.41 -2.53 -18.14
CA VAL A 179 -18.30 -3.03 -19.20
C VAL A 179 -18.58 -4.49 -18.94
N ASN A 180 -19.87 -4.84 -18.76
CA ASN A 180 -20.30 -6.22 -18.53
C ASN A 180 -20.32 -7.06 -19.83
N GLU A 181 -20.67 -8.34 -19.73
CA GLU A 181 -20.73 -9.26 -20.87
C GLU A 181 -21.78 -8.86 -21.92
N ALA A 182 -22.81 -8.10 -21.55
CA ALA A 182 -23.81 -7.56 -22.47
C ALA A 182 -23.34 -6.28 -23.21
N GLY A 183 -22.12 -5.78 -22.90
CA GLY A 183 -21.59 -4.55 -23.47
C GLY A 183 -22.11 -3.28 -22.78
N GLU A 184 -22.76 -3.40 -21.63
CA GLU A 184 -23.30 -2.27 -20.88
C GLU A 184 -22.28 -1.74 -19.86
N THR A 185 -22.24 -0.43 -19.71
CA THR A 185 -21.42 0.20 -18.64
C THR A 185 -22.16 0.10 -17.31
N VAL A 186 -21.54 -0.57 -16.35
CA VAL A 186 -22.02 -0.73 -14.98
C VAL A 186 -21.18 0.13 -14.05
N ARG A 187 -21.83 0.80 -13.09
CA ARG A 187 -21.18 1.55 -11.99
C ARG A 187 -21.63 0.97 -10.67
N GLU A 188 -20.68 0.56 -9.84
CA GLU A 188 -20.93 -0.06 -8.55
C GLU A 188 -20.18 0.66 -7.44
N ALA A 189 -20.83 0.84 -6.28
CA ALA A 189 -20.15 1.14 -5.03
C ALA A 189 -19.66 -0.18 -4.42
N VAL A 190 -18.36 -0.28 -4.18
CA VAL A 190 -17.72 -1.48 -3.61
C VAL A 190 -17.49 -1.25 -2.13
N PRO A 191 -18.21 -1.97 -1.23
CA PRO A 191 -17.96 -1.88 0.20
C PRO A 191 -16.56 -2.43 0.53
N LEU A 192 -15.97 -1.90 1.60
CA LEU A 192 -14.63 -2.32 2.02
C LEU A 192 -14.64 -3.73 2.60
N GLU A 193 -13.57 -4.46 2.30
CA GLU A 193 -13.18 -5.66 3.05
C GLU A 193 -12.74 -5.24 4.46
N THR A 194 -12.97 -6.10 5.43
CA THR A 194 -12.50 -5.84 6.79
C THR A 194 -10.98 -6.01 6.87
N GLY A 195 -10.30 -4.93 7.23
CA GLY A 195 -8.88 -4.97 7.55
C GLY A 195 -8.65 -5.60 8.93
N ASP A 196 -7.58 -6.39 9.05
CA ASP A 196 -7.19 -6.97 10.34
C ASP A 196 -5.68 -7.27 10.36
N TYR A 197 -4.93 -6.46 11.08
CA TYR A 197 -3.49 -6.65 11.26
C TYR A 197 -3.14 -7.93 12.05
N GLY A 198 -4.08 -8.49 12.80
CA GLY A 198 -3.92 -9.78 13.49
C GLY A 198 -3.64 -10.93 12.52
N ARG A 199 -4.14 -10.84 11.28
CA ARG A 199 -3.92 -11.83 10.22
C ARG A 199 -2.44 -12.00 9.81
N VAL A 200 -1.56 -11.08 10.18
CA VAL A 200 -0.10 -11.28 10.03
C VAL A 200 0.36 -12.44 10.89
N TYR A 201 -0.17 -12.54 12.11
CA TYR A 201 0.17 -13.61 13.04
C TYR A 201 -0.46 -14.95 12.64
N ASP A 202 -1.68 -14.92 12.09
CA ASP A 202 -2.31 -16.12 11.52
C ASP A 202 -1.47 -16.67 10.37
N ALA A 203 -1.09 -15.81 9.42
CA ALA A 203 -0.23 -16.18 8.29
C ALA A 203 1.15 -16.70 8.74
N LEU A 204 1.72 -16.12 9.80
CA LEU A 204 2.97 -16.60 10.37
C LEU A 204 2.78 -18.00 11.00
N TYR A 205 1.71 -18.20 11.77
CA TYR A 205 1.40 -19.48 12.41
C TYR A 205 1.20 -20.60 11.37
N ASP A 206 0.49 -20.32 10.28
CA ASP A 206 0.24 -21.27 9.19
C ASP A 206 1.52 -21.65 8.42
N THR A 207 2.59 -20.87 8.56
CA THR A 207 3.88 -21.07 7.85
C THR A 207 4.89 -21.84 8.71
N LEU A 208 4.73 -21.83 10.04
CA LEU A 208 5.63 -22.49 10.99
C LEU A 208 5.27 -23.97 11.18
#